data_fdf723e17a0bc4017c453136bfc75f2a
#
_entry.id   fdf723e17a0bc4017c453136bfc75f2a
#
_cell.length_a   1.000
_cell.length_b   1.000
_cell.length_c   1.000
_cell.angle_alpha   90.00
_cell.angle_beta   90.00
_cell.angle_gamma   90.00
#
_symmetry.space_group_name_H-M   'P 1'
#
loop_
_entity.id
_entity.type
_entity.pdbx_description
1 polymer ?
#
loop_
_entity_poly.entity_id
_entity_poly.type
_entity_poly.pdbx_seq_one_letter_code
_entity_poly.pdbx_strand_id
1 'polypeptide(L)'
;MYNHKFKNDFNKIISLVKKQKPTQADRFESAMYLQFHCYDQFIINEPKNYLISFMTRSNRIKDYKEYYKWRSIKTVPTYEVTSDTEIKDYHNEFKDLGYEGSILRYNTPYETKRSNNLMKIKDWSDTEATITGYVEGRGKFAKGLGKWLAVDKDGREVEIPWPTLTIENRKQMWQARKKYIGKLLTFEFFERTPAGAYRFPRAKTIRNYE
;
A
#
# COMPACT_ATOMS: atom_id res chain seq x y z
N MET A 1 7.25 -10.10 6.17
CA MET A 1 7.12 -11.48 6.70
C MET A 1 5.69 -11.94 6.45
N TYR A 2 5.48 -13.17 6.12
CA TYR A 2 4.19 -13.71 5.74
C TYR A 2 4.10 -15.20 6.12
N ASN A 3 2.90 -15.73 6.23
CA ASN A 3 2.65 -17.16 6.30
C ASN A 3 1.26 -17.48 5.75
N HIS A 4 1.14 -18.45 4.86
CA HIS A 4 -0.14 -18.86 4.29
C HIS A 4 -1.15 -19.36 5.34
N LYS A 5 -0.69 -20.00 6.43
CA LYS A 5 -1.55 -20.45 7.53
C LYS A 5 -2.19 -19.28 8.28
N PHE A 6 -1.50 -18.13 8.36
CA PHE A 6 -1.95 -16.94 9.08
C PHE A 6 -2.25 -15.76 8.15
N LYS A 7 -2.52 -16.00 6.85
CA LYS A 7 -2.73 -14.93 5.88
C LYS A 7 -3.83 -13.92 6.31
N ASN A 8 -4.82 -14.39 7.04
CA ASN A 8 -5.94 -13.58 7.54
C ASN A 8 -5.76 -13.13 9.00
N ASP A 9 -4.64 -13.49 9.64
CA ASP A 9 -4.33 -13.10 11.02
C ASP A 9 -2.96 -12.40 11.09
N PHE A 10 -2.94 -11.18 10.60
CA PHE A 10 -1.77 -10.33 10.65
C PHE A 10 -1.27 -10.09 12.09
N ASN A 11 -2.18 -10.02 13.07
CA ASN A 11 -1.83 -9.81 14.47
C ASN A 11 -1.02 -10.98 15.03
N LYS A 12 -1.33 -12.21 14.65
CA LYS A 12 -0.54 -13.38 15.04
C LYS A 12 0.89 -13.30 14.51
N ILE A 13 1.06 -12.95 13.24
CA ILE A 13 2.39 -12.78 12.64
C ILE A 13 3.17 -11.68 13.38
N ILE A 14 2.55 -10.52 13.63
CA ILE A 14 3.19 -9.42 14.35
C ILE A 14 3.55 -9.80 15.78
N SER A 15 2.70 -10.55 16.48
CA SER A 15 2.98 -11.00 17.84
C SER A 15 4.22 -11.88 17.91
N LEU A 16 4.40 -12.80 16.95
CA LEU A 16 5.57 -13.67 16.88
C LEU A 16 6.86 -12.88 16.55
N VAL A 17 6.75 -11.84 15.71
CA VAL A 17 7.92 -11.06 15.25
C VAL A 17 8.36 -10.02 16.27
N LYS A 18 7.41 -9.33 16.91
CA LYS A 18 7.70 -8.17 17.77
C LYS A 18 7.84 -8.51 19.25
N LYS A 19 7.70 -9.78 19.64
CA LYS A 19 7.79 -10.17 21.03
C LYS A 19 9.19 -9.93 21.59
N GLN A 20 9.32 -8.97 22.51
CA GLN A 20 10.63 -8.57 23.06
C GLN A 20 11.25 -9.63 23.99
N LYS A 21 10.41 -10.38 24.70
CA LYS A 21 10.83 -11.47 25.61
C LYS A 21 10.16 -12.78 25.19
N PRO A 22 10.63 -13.40 24.08
CA PRO A 22 10.02 -14.64 23.59
C PRO A 22 10.39 -15.80 24.51
N THR A 23 9.39 -16.62 24.83
CA THR A 23 9.59 -17.92 25.50
C THR A 23 10.19 -18.95 24.54
N GLN A 24 10.58 -20.11 25.03
CA GLN A 24 11.04 -21.19 24.15
C GLN A 24 9.93 -21.67 23.19
N ALA A 25 8.68 -21.72 23.64
CA ALA A 25 7.55 -22.04 22.80
C ALA A 25 7.33 -21.00 21.67
N ASP A 26 7.45 -19.69 21.97
CA ASP A 26 7.37 -18.63 20.98
C ASP A 26 8.48 -18.74 19.91
N ARG A 27 9.70 -19.09 20.33
CA ARG A 27 10.84 -19.27 19.40
C ARG A 27 10.58 -20.48 18.49
N PHE A 28 10.08 -21.58 19.05
CA PHE A 28 9.73 -22.75 18.28
C PHE A 28 8.59 -22.44 17.26
N GLU A 29 7.53 -21.77 17.71
CA GLU A 29 6.44 -21.37 16.84
C GLU A 29 6.92 -20.43 15.73
N SER A 30 7.76 -19.45 16.05
CA SER A 30 8.37 -18.55 15.07
C SER A 30 9.21 -19.30 14.04
N ALA A 31 10.04 -20.24 14.46
CA ALA A 31 10.88 -21.05 13.57
C ALA A 31 10.05 -21.93 12.63
N MET A 32 8.92 -22.41 13.11
CA MET A 32 8.02 -23.26 12.31
C MET A 32 7.19 -22.49 11.29
N TYR A 33 6.75 -21.28 11.63
CA TYR A 33 5.72 -20.59 10.86
C TYR A 33 6.15 -19.28 10.20
N LEU A 34 7.17 -18.58 10.72
CA LEU A 34 7.57 -17.34 10.08
C LEU A 34 8.35 -17.59 8.80
N GLN A 35 7.96 -16.85 7.76
CA GLN A 35 8.61 -16.89 6.45
C GLN A 35 9.04 -15.48 6.05
N PHE A 36 10.24 -15.38 5.50
CA PHE A 36 10.76 -14.16 4.88
C PHE A 36 10.57 -14.27 3.38
N HIS A 37 9.64 -13.51 2.84
CA HIS A 37 9.40 -13.43 1.40
C HIS A 37 10.37 -12.40 0.81
N CYS A 38 11.44 -12.90 0.21
CA CYS A 38 12.51 -12.09 -0.35
C CYS A 38 12.24 -11.82 -1.83
N TYR A 39 12.26 -10.55 -2.20
CA TYR A 39 12.01 -10.09 -3.59
C TYR A 39 13.22 -9.41 -4.21
N ASP A 40 14.23 -9.05 -3.43
CA ASP A 40 15.48 -8.44 -3.90
C ASP A 40 16.59 -8.66 -2.89
N GLN A 41 17.84 -8.51 -3.30
CA GLN A 41 19.01 -8.53 -2.43
C GLN A 41 19.97 -7.40 -2.75
N PHE A 42 20.70 -6.99 -1.74
CA PHE A 42 21.82 -6.07 -1.85
C PHE A 42 22.99 -6.64 -1.05
N ILE A 43 24.15 -6.79 -1.66
CA ILE A 43 25.34 -7.32 -0.99
C ILE A 43 26.12 -6.14 -0.41
N ILE A 44 26.26 -6.10 0.90
CA ILE A 44 27.02 -5.05 1.59
C ILE A 44 28.48 -5.12 1.14
N ASN A 45 29.07 -3.97 0.84
CA ASN A 45 30.47 -3.83 0.39
C ASN A 45 30.79 -4.46 -0.97
N GLU A 46 29.77 -4.78 -1.80
CA GLU A 46 29.97 -5.17 -3.20
C GLU A 46 29.93 -3.93 -4.10
N PRO A 47 31.06 -3.45 -4.62
CA PRO A 47 31.11 -2.23 -5.45
C PRO A 47 30.29 -2.30 -6.72
N LYS A 48 30.00 -3.51 -7.19
CA LYS A 48 29.27 -3.77 -8.44
C LYS A 48 27.76 -3.88 -8.28
N ASN A 49 27.20 -3.73 -7.07
CA ASN A 49 25.74 -3.82 -6.85
C ASN A 49 24.91 -2.91 -7.78
N TYR A 50 25.43 -1.71 -8.07
CA TYR A 50 24.78 -0.75 -8.97
C TYR A 50 24.95 -1.08 -10.47
N LEU A 51 25.63 -2.18 -10.80
CA LEU A 51 25.75 -2.71 -12.17
C LEU A 51 24.89 -3.97 -12.39
N ILE A 52 24.40 -4.59 -11.29
CA ILE A 52 23.71 -5.87 -11.36
C ILE A 52 22.21 -5.65 -11.54
N SER A 53 21.64 -6.22 -12.59
CA SER A 53 20.21 -6.12 -12.88
C SER A 53 19.35 -6.77 -11.80
N PHE A 54 18.07 -6.35 -11.72
CA PHE A 54 17.11 -6.92 -10.77
C PHE A 54 16.95 -8.44 -10.94
N MET A 55 16.81 -8.94 -12.16
CA MET A 55 16.66 -10.37 -12.41
C MET A 55 17.86 -11.18 -11.92
N THR A 56 19.06 -10.68 -12.15
CA THR A 56 20.28 -11.31 -11.63
C THR A 56 20.28 -11.38 -10.11
N ARG A 57 19.89 -10.29 -9.43
CA ARG A 57 19.81 -10.26 -7.95
C ARG A 57 18.73 -11.20 -7.43
N SER A 58 17.57 -11.24 -8.09
CA SER A 58 16.46 -12.13 -7.72
C SER A 58 16.85 -13.60 -7.87
N ASN A 59 17.54 -13.97 -8.95
CA ASN A 59 18.00 -15.33 -9.16
C ASN A 59 19.04 -15.75 -8.12
N ARG A 60 19.96 -14.89 -7.73
CA ARG A 60 20.91 -15.18 -6.64
C ARG A 60 20.21 -15.55 -5.33
N ILE A 61 19.03 -14.96 -5.01
CA ILE A 61 18.26 -15.36 -3.82
C ILE A 61 17.80 -16.82 -3.95
N LYS A 62 17.37 -17.23 -5.14
CA LYS A 62 16.95 -18.61 -5.41
C LYS A 62 18.13 -19.57 -5.22
N ASP A 63 19.28 -19.23 -5.80
CA ASP A 63 20.50 -20.03 -5.72
C ASP A 63 20.98 -20.17 -4.27
N TYR A 64 21.05 -19.11 -3.52
CA TYR A 64 21.44 -19.16 -2.10
C TYR A 64 20.45 -19.94 -1.25
N LYS A 65 19.14 -19.76 -1.47
CA LYS A 65 18.12 -20.52 -0.75
C LYS A 65 18.28 -22.00 -0.99
N GLU A 66 18.55 -22.42 -2.22
CA GLU A 66 18.76 -23.82 -2.59
C GLU A 66 20.06 -24.37 -2.00
N TYR A 67 21.15 -23.66 -2.16
CA TYR A 67 22.46 -24.02 -1.64
C TYR A 67 22.46 -24.21 -0.12
N TYR A 68 21.92 -23.23 0.62
CA TYR A 68 21.89 -23.25 2.08
C TYR A 68 20.67 -23.97 2.66
N LYS A 69 19.75 -24.45 1.83
CA LYS A 69 18.51 -25.14 2.24
C LYS A 69 17.66 -24.34 3.25
N TRP A 70 17.60 -23.01 3.09
CA TRP A 70 16.86 -22.13 3.99
C TRP A 70 15.35 -22.34 3.91
N ARG A 71 14.77 -22.94 4.95
CA ARG A 71 13.33 -23.25 5.02
C ARG A 71 12.44 -22.02 5.18
N SER A 72 12.92 -21.05 5.98
CA SER A 72 12.17 -19.80 6.29
C SER A 72 12.29 -18.73 5.19
N ILE A 73 13.20 -18.88 4.22
CA ILE A 73 13.31 -17.97 3.09
C ILE A 73 12.42 -18.48 1.94
N LYS A 74 11.55 -17.60 1.45
CA LYS A 74 10.75 -17.80 0.26
C LYS A 74 11.09 -16.72 -0.76
N THR A 75 11.22 -17.07 -2.00
CA THR A 75 11.33 -16.10 -3.09
C THR A 75 9.92 -15.65 -3.48
N VAL A 76 9.75 -14.36 -3.73
CA VAL A 76 8.49 -13.83 -4.26
C VAL A 76 8.39 -14.24 -5.73
N PRO A 77 7.26 -14.81 -6.19
CA PRO A 77 7.04 -15.08 -7.60
C PRO A 77 7.23 -13.79 -8.41
N THR A 78 8.02 -13.90 -9.47
CA THR A 78 8.36 -12.77 -10.34
C THR A 78 8.28 -13.26 -11.78
N TYR A 79 7.50 -12.55 -12.59
CA TYR A 79 7.24 -12.84 -13.99
C TYR A 79 7.72 -11.67 -14.85
N GLU A 80 8.26 -11.97 -16.00
CA GLU A 80 8.60 -10.97 -16.99
C GLU A 80 7.34 -10.62 -17.78
N VAL A 81 7.11 -9.33 -18.00
CA VAL A 81 5.94 -8.81 -18.73
C VAL A 81 6.40 -7.81 -19.77
N THR A 82 5.74 -7.81 -20.92
CA THR A 82 6.08 -6.99 -22.08
C THR A 82 4.96 -6.06 -22.53
N SER A 83 3.77 -6.19 -21.93
CA SER A 83 2.59 -5.40 -22.26
C SER A 83 1.76 -5.00 -21.05
N ASP A 84 0.98 -3.93 -21.19
CA ASP A 84 0.04 -3.48 -20.16
C ASP A 84 -1.07 -4.51 -19.90
N THR A 85 -1.39 -5.34 -20.89
CA THR A 85 -2.36 -6.42 -20.74
C THR A 85 -1.82 -7.48 -19.79
N GLU A 86 -0.60 -7.97 -20.02
CA GLU A 86 0.04 -8.94 -19.12
C GLU A 86 0.19 -8.42 -17.70
N ILE A 87 0.50 -7.11 -17.53
CA ILE A 87 0.56 -6.49 -16.21
C ILE A 87 -0.79 -6.59 -15.50
N LYS A 88 -1.90 -6.32 -16.21
CA LYS A 88 -3.26 -6.41 -15.65
C LYS A 88 -3.64 -7.86 -15.33
N ASP A 89 -3.31 -8.79 -16.20
CA ASP A 89 -3.63 -10.21 -16.03
C ASP A 89 -2.94 -10.78 -14.79
N TYR A 90 -1.62 -10.56 -14.64
CA TYR A 90 -0.90 -10.97 -13.44
C TYR A 90 -1.37 -10.22 -12.18
N HIS A 91 -1.75 -8.94 -12.30
CA HIS A 91 -2.30 -8.21 -11.16
C HIS A 91 -3.60 -8.85 -10.67
N ASN A 92 -4.51 -9.22 -11.58
CA ASN A 92 -5.75 -9.91 -11.25
C ASN A 92 -5.49 -11.29 -10.66
N GLU A 93 -4.61 -12.08 -11.27
CA GLU A 93 -4.19 -13.40 -10.73
C GLU A 93 -3.67 -13.27 -9.28
N PHE A 94 -2.81 -12.30 -9.00
CA PHE A 94 -2.29 -12.08 -7.65
C PHE A 94 -3.38 -11.70 -6.66
N LYS A 95 -4.38 -10.93 -7.09
CA LYS A 95 -5.55 -10.60 -6.26
C LYS A 95 -6.39 -11.84 -5.96
N ASP A 96 -6.64 -12.67 -6.94
CA ASP A 96 -7.40 -13.92 -6.77
C ASP A 96 -6.67 -14.88 -5.82
N LEU A 97 -5.33 -14.84 -5.80
CA LEU A 97 -4.50 -15.52 -4.81
C LEU A 97 -4.50 -14.88 -3.42
N GLY A 98 -5.17 -13.73 -3.26
CA GLY A 98 -5.31 -13.01 -1.99
C GLY A 98 -4.17 -12.05 -1.65
N TYR A 99 -3.37 -11.63 -2.64
CA TYR A 99 -2.40 -10.56 -2.46
C TYR A 99 -3.08 -9.18 -2.49
N GLU A 100 -2.48 -8.20 -1.81
CA GLU A 100 -2.96 -6.81 -1.73
C GLU A 100 -2.85 -6.07 -3.08
N GLY A 101 -1.98 -6.53 -3.98
CA GLY A 101 -1.67 -5.93 -5.25
C GLY A 101 -0.34 -6.42 -5.79
N SER A 102 0.20 -5.73 -6.77
CA SER A 102 1.43 -6.10 -7.47
C SER A 102 2.52 -5.05 -7.32
N ILE A 103 3.75 -5.47 -7.55
CA ILE A 103 4.89 -4.59 -7.70
C ILE A 103 5.46 -4.78 -9.10
N LEU A 104 5.41 -3.74 -9.89
CA LEU A 104 6.07 -3.68 -11.19
C LEU A 104 7.48 -3.10 -11.01
N ARG A 105 8.48 -3.76 -11.60
CA ARG A 105 9.87 -3.32 -11.54
C ARG A 105 10.53 -3.37 -12.90
N TYR A 106 11.33 -2.36 -13.21
CA TYR A 106 12.25 -2.46 -14.32
C TYR A 106 13.46 -3.33 -13.96
N ASN A 107 14.00 -4.01 -14.95
CA ASN A 107 15.20 -4.86 -14.80
C ASN A 107 16.48 -4.02 -14.74
N THR A 108 16.54 -3.11 -13.77
CA THR A 108 17.62 -2.14 -13.60
C THR A 108 18.50 -2.46 -12.38
N PRO A 109 19.67 -1.84 -12.25
CA PRO A 109 20.48 -1.91 -11.05
C PRO A 109 19.74 -1.46 -9.78
N TYR A 110 20.30 -1.81 -8.63
CA TYR A 110 19.73 -1.42 -7.33
C TYR A 110 19.92 0.09 -7.09
N GLU A 111 18.85 0.73 -6.66
CA GLU A 111 18.86 2.14 -6.26
C GLU A 111 18.48 2.29 -4.79
N THR A 112 19.27 3.07 -4.04
CA THR A 112 19.04 3.34 -2.60
C THR A 112 18.10 4.53 -2.34
N LYS A 113 17.48 5.06 -3.40
CA LYS A 113 16.57 6.22 -3.37
C LYS A 113 15.17 5.83 -3.85
N ARG A 114 14.21 6.74 -3.69
CA ARG A 114 12.91 6.61 -4.37
C ARG A 114 13.12 6.71 -5.88
N SER A 115 12.58 5.76 -6.61
CA SER A 115 12.73 5.63 -8.06
C SER A 115 11.43 5.15 -8.69
N ASN A 116 11.20 5.55 -9.93
CA ASN A 116 10.11 5.03 -10.75
C ASN A 116 10.40 3.62 -11.30
N ASN A 117 11.60 3.08 -11.03
CA ASN A 117 11.97 1.71 -11.40
C ASN A 117 11.27 0.65 -10.54
N LEU A 118 10.54 1.08 -9.50
CA LEU A 118 9.68 0.23 -8.68
C LEU A 118 8.35 0.93 -8.46
N MET A 119 7.28 0.37 -9.00
CA MET A 119 5.92 0.90 -8.90
C MET A 119 5.01 -0.10 -8.21
N LYS A 120 4.17 0.40 -7.29
CA LYS A 120 3.12 -0.40 -6.65
C LYS A 120 1.82 -0.24 -7.41
N ILE A 121 1.26 -1.35 -7.83
CA ILE A 121 -0.05 -1.40 -8.47
C ILE A 121 -1.06 -1.89 -7.42
N LYS A 122 -2.07 -1.07 -7.18
CA LYS A 122 -3.14 -1.34 -6.20
C LYS A 122 -4.45 -0.85 -6.77
N ASP A 123 -5.51 -1.59 -6.49
CA ASP A 123 -6.85 -1.13 -6.84
C ASP A 123 -7.35 -0.08 -5.87
N TRP A 124 -8.12 0.83 -6.42
CA TRP A 124 -8.85 1.82 -5.68
C TRP A 124 -10.34 1.65 -5.97
N SER A 125 -11.13 1.67 -4.92
CA SER A 125 -12.59 1.66 -5.02
C SER A 125 -13.11 3.06 -4.83
N ASP A 126 -14.18 3.41 -5.54
CA ASP A 126 -14.87 4.69 -5.38
C ASP A 126 -16.16 4.51 -4.59
N THR A 127 -16.50 5.52 -3.81
CA THR A 127 -17.80 5.63 -3.14
C THR A 127 -18.15 7.09 -2.93
N GLU A 128 -19.31 7.35 -2.38
CA GLU A 128 -19.83 8.70 -2.12
C GLU A 128 -20.17 8.89 -0.65
N ALA A 129 -20.00 10.12 -0.19
CA ALA A 129 -20.41 10.54 1.15
C ALA A 129 -20.93 11.98 1.10
N THR A 130 -21.90 12.29 1.97
CA THR A 130 -22.44 13.64 2.11
C THR A 130 -21.52 14.48 2.99
N ILE A 131 -21.08 15.63 2.50
CA ILE A 131 -20.25 16.56 3.26
C ILE A 131 -21.06 17.13 4.41
N THR A 132 -20.58 16.93 5.63
CA THR A 132 -21.19 17.45 6.87
C THR A 132 -20.36 18.53 7.54
N GLY A 133 -19.07 18.64 7.16
CA GLY A 133 -18.15 19.60 7.76
C GLY A 133 -16.83 19.71 7.02
N TYR A 134 -15.94 20.48 7.61
CA TYR A 134 -14.62 20.76 7.03
C TYR A 134 -13.60 21.05 8.13
N VAL A 135 -12.35 20.78 7.83
CA VAL A 135 -11.21 21.06 8.72
C VAL A 135 -10.18 21.90 7.96
N GLU A 136 -9.65 22.90 8.62
CA GLU A 136 -8.58 23.75 8.07
C GLU A 136 -7.27 22.96 7.93
N GLY A 137 -6.51 23.26 6.91
CA GLY A 137 -5.16 22.72 6.71
C GLY A 137 -4.16 23.28 7.73
N ARG A 138 -3.03 22.59 7.89
CA ARG A 138 -1.96 22.99 8.80
C ARG A 138 -0.68 23.31 8.03
N GLY A 139 0.20 24.10 8.66
CA GLY A 139 1.50 24.47 8.08
C GLY A 139 1.32 25.20 6.74
N LYS A 140 1.93 24.74 5.67
CA LYS A 140 1.82 25.36 4.33
C LYS A 140 0.40 25.39 3.75
N PHE A 141 -0.54 24.63 4.33
CA PHE A 141 -1.93 24.58 3.94
C PHE A 141 -2.86 25.39 4.87
N ALA A 142 -2.32 26.14 5.82
CA ALA A 142 -3.11 27.03 6.68
C ALA A 142 -3.93 28.01 5.85
N LYS A 143 -5.11 28.40 6.36
CA LYS A 143 -6.12 29.20 5.66
C LYS A 143 -6.64 28.55 4.36
N GLY A 144 -6.47 27.23 4.22
CA GLY A 144 -6.97 26.44 3.13
C GLY A 144 -7.69 25.18 3.63
N LEU A 145 -8.40 24.50 2.76
CA LEU A 145 -9.06 23.24 3.06
C LEU A 145 -8.01 22.15 3.39
N GLY A 146 -8.08 21.56 4.57
CA GLY A 146 -7.30 20.40 4.97
C GLY A 146 -7.98 19.10 4.55
N LYS A 147 -9.23 18.92 4.98
CA LYS A 147 -10.06 17.75 4.67
C LYS A 147 -11.54 18.07 4.81
N TRP A 148 -12.37 17.30 4.14
CA TRP A 148 -13.80 17.27 4.36
C TRP A 148 -14.15 16.29 5.47
N LEU A 149 -15.17 16.62 6.27
CA LEU A 149 -15.88 15.68 7.13
C LEU A 149 -17.15 15.29 6.37
N ALA A 150 -17.42 14.00 6.29
CA ALA A 150 -18.55 13.51 5.52
C ALA A 150 -19.15 12.27 6.18
N VAL A 151 -20.39 11.93 5.80
CA VAL A 151 -21.07 10.72 6.25
C VAL A 151 -21.44 9.90 5.01
N ASP A 152 -21.08 8.62 5.01
CA ASP A 152 -21.40 7.72 3.93
C ASP A 152 -22.88 7.26 3.98
N LYS A 153 -23.30 6.49 2.98
CA LYS A 153 -24.67 5.96 2.89
C LYS A 153 -25.07 5.04 4.06
N ASP A 154 -24.08 4.49 4.77
CA ASP A 154 -24.28 3.60 5.90
C ASP A 154 -24.27 4.38 7.24
N GLY A 155 -24.23 5.71 7.19
CA GLY A 155 -24.21 6.60 8.36
C GLY A 155 -22.85 6.72 9.04
N ARG A 156 -21.76 6.29 8.40
CA ARG A 156 -20.41 6.33 8.98
C ARG A 156 -19.71 7.65 8.67
N GLU A 157 -19.12 8.22 9.69
CA GLU A 157 -18.26 9.38 9.55
C GLU A 157 -16.94 9.03 8.85
N VAL A 158 -16.50 9.88 7.93
CA VAL A 158 -15.25 9.75 7.21
C VAL A 158 -14.58 11.10 7.02
N GLU A 159 -13.29 11.14 7.27
CA GLU A 159 -12.44 12.30 7.03
C GLU A 159 -11.74 12.13 5.68
N ILE A 160 -12.04 13.03 4.73
CA ILE A 160 -11.62 12.87 3.34
C ILE A 160 -10.69 14.03 2.95
N PRO A 161 -9.35 13.84 2.96
CA PRO A 161 -8.41 14.79 2.41
C PRO A 161 -8.50 14.86 0.89
N TRP A 162 -8.06 15.98 0.32
CA TRP A 162 -7.95 16.14 -1.14
C TRP A 162 -6.50 16.44 -1.53
N PRO A 163 -5.66 15.41 -1.67
CA PRO A 163 -4.21 15.56 -1.86
C PRO A 163 -3.82 16.27 -3.15
N THR A 164 -4.62 16.14 -4.21
CA THR A 164 -4.33 16.70 -5.54
C THR A 164 -4.64 18.19 -5.68
N LEU A 165 -5.30 18.81 -4.68
CA LEU A 165 -5.56 20.24 -4.72
C LEU A 165 -4.29 21.06 -4.57
N THR A 166 -4.14 22.08 -5.41
CA THR A 166 -3.14 23.12 -5.24
C THR A 166 -3.40 23.94 -3.98
N ILE A 167 -2.41 24.68 -3.51
CA ILE A 167 -2.57 25.57 -2.35
C ILE A 167 -3.66 26.62 -2.64
N GLU A 168 -3.70 27.16 -3.85
CA GLU A 168 -4.69 28.15 -4.26
C GLU A 168 -6.11 27.56 -4.26
N ASN A 169 -6.32 26.41 -4.86
CA ASN A 169 -7.61 25.73 -4.87
C ASN A 169 -8.09 25.39 -3.45
N ARG A 170 -7.16 25.00 -2.54
CA ARG A 170 -7.49 24.78 -1.13
C ARG A 170 -8.02 26.05 -0.46
N LYS A 171 -7.42 27.21 -0.73
CA LYS A 171 -7.86 28.49 -0.18
C LYS A 171 -9.24 28.89 -0.73
N GLN A 172 -9.45 28.74 -2.05
CA GLN A 172 -10.74 29.02 -2.68
C GLN A 172 -11.84 28.15 -2.10
N MET A 173 -11.59 26.83 -1.98
CA MET A 173 -12.55 25.91 -1.38
C MET A 173 -12.80 26.21 0.10
N TRP A 174 -11.79 26.64 0.83
CA TRP A 174 -11.93 27.06 2.23
C TRP A 174 -12.81 28.28 2.38
N GLN A 175 -12.64 29.28 1.53
CA GLN A 175 -13.49 30.47 1.50
C GLN A 175 -14.96 30.11 1.18
N ALA A 176 -15.16 29.22 0.24
CA ALA A 176 -16.48 28.76 -0.19
C ALA A 176 -17.04 27.56 0.61
N ARG A 177 -16.34 27.09 1.67
CA ARG A 177 -16.59 25.81 2.35
C ARG A 177 -18.02 25.53 2.76
N LYS A 178 -18.75 26.57 3.19
CA LYS A 178 -20.16 26.43 3.60
C LYS A 178 -21.08 26.02 2.47
N LYS A 179 -20.76 26.36 1.20
CA LYS A 179 -21.54 26.03 0.01
C LYS A 179 -21.49 24.54 -0.35
N TYR A 180 -20.56 23.80 0.25
CA TYR A 180 -20.37 22.37 -0.03
C TYR A 180 -21.05 21.46 1.00
N ILE A 181 -21.51 22.00 2.12
CA ILE A 181 -22.28 21.24 3.12
C ILE A 181 -23.54 20.69 2.47
N GLY A 182 -23.82 19.41 2.69
CA GLY A 182 -24.95 18.68 2.10
C GLY A 182 -24.70 18.14 0.68
N LYS A 183 -23.61 18.54 0.02
CA LYS A 183 -23.27 18.00 -1.31
C LYS A 183 -22.63 16.62 -1.22
N LEU A 184 -22.82 15.81 -2.27
CA LEU A 184 -22.16 14.52 -2.41
C LEU A 184 -20.72 14.69 -2.87
N LEU A 185 -19.81 14.05 -2.16
CA LEU A 185 -18.39 13.97 -2.45
C LEU A 185 -18.05 12.55 -2.89
N THR A 186 -17.67 12.37 -4.14
CA THR A 186 -17.07 11.11 -4.60
C THR A 186 -15.62 11.05 -4.12
N PHE A 187 -15.26 9.97 -3.46
CA PHE A 187 -13.91 9.73 -3.00
C PHE A 187 -13.48 8.30 -3.30
N GLU A 188 -12.19 8.12 -3.48
CA GLU A 188 -11.57 6.81 -3.63
C GLU A 188 -10.91 6.38 -2.33
N PHE A 189 -10.86 5.08 -2.12
CA PHE A 189 -10.21 4.46 -0.97
C PHE A 189 -9.57 3.14 -1.39
N PHE A 190 -8.60 2.69 -0.61
CA PHE A 190 -7.88 1.46 -0.92
C PHE A 190 -8.67 0.21 -0.52
N GLU A 191 -9.11 0.14 0.71
CA GLU A 191 -9.90 -0.97 1.28
C GLU A 191 -10.65 -0.50 2.53
N ARG A 192 -11.52 -1.36 3.06
CA ARG A 192 -12.11 -1.14 4.39
C ARG A 192 -11.39 -1.97 5.44
N THR A 193 -11.23 -1.42 6.64
CA THR A 193 -10.77 -2.19 7.80
C THR A 193 -11.86 -3.20 8.22
N PRO A 194 -11.53 -4.22 9.04
CA PRO A 194 -12.54 -5.11 9.61
C PRO A 194 -13.65 -4.38 10.38
N ALA A 195 -13.36 -3.21 10.96
CA ALA A 195 -14.33 -2.32 11.59
C ALA A 195 -15.12 -1.46 10.58
N GLY A 196 -14.88 -1.62 9.28
CA GLY A 196 -15.57 -0.93 8.20
C GLY A 196 -15.05 0.48 7.89
N ALA A 197 -14.01 0.98 8.54
CA ALA A 197 -13.42 2.28 8.25
C ALA A 197 -12.66 2.27 6.91
N TYR A 198 -12.70 3.40 6.20
CA TYR A 198 -11.99 3.55 4.92
C TYR A 198 -10.49 3.76 5.15
N ARG A 199 -9.66 3.00 4.42
CA ARG A 199 -8.20 3.19 4.42
C ARG A 199 -7.79 4.11 3.30
N PHE A 200 -7.02 5.14 3.63
CA PHE A 200 -6.49 6.13 2.70
C PHE A 200 -7.55 6.82 1.82
N PRO A 201 -8.68 7.30 2.39
CA PRO A 201 -9.70 7.98 1.59
C PRO A 201 -9.13 9.25 0.95
N ARG A 202 -9.48 9.50 -0.32
CA ARG A 202 -9.04 10.68 -1.10
C ARG A 202 -10.20 11.23 -1.91
N ALA A 203 -10.48 12.53 -1.79
CA ALA A 203 -11.50 13.18 -2.59
C ALA A 203 -11.13 13.17 -4.09
N LYS A 204 -12.12 12.91 -4.94
CA LYS A 204 -12.05 13.00 -6.41
C LYS A 204 -12.84 14.16 -6.97
N THR A 205 -14.11 14.22 -6.66
CA THR A 205 -15.00 15.26 -7.19
C THR A 205 -16.19 15.49 -6.26
N ILE A 206 -16.68 16.73 -6.23
CA ILE A 206 -17.95 17.06 -5.59
C ILE A 206 -19.02 17.04 -6.68
N ARG A 207 -20.09 16.28 -6.48
CA ARG A 207 -21.21 16.22 -7.42
C ARG A 207 -22.03 17.49 -7.32
N ASN A 208 -22.23 18.10 -8.46
CA ASN A 208 -23.25 19.16 -8.62
C ASN A 208 -24.44 18.50 -9.31
N TYR A 209 -25.33 17.92 -8.53
CA TYR A 209 -26.66 17.63 -9.03
C TYR A 209 -27.48 18.91 -8.85
N GLU A 210 -27.89 19.52 -9.94
CA GLU A 210 -29.00 20.43 -9.99
C GLU A 210 -30.32 19.64 -10.08
#